data_3940252e7d40531eab9468982f2da29d
#
_entry.id   3940252e7d40531eab9468982f2da29d
#
_cell.length_a   1.000
_cell.length_b   1.000
_cell.length_c   1.000
_cell.angle_alpha   90.00
_cell.angle_beta   90.00
_cell.angle_gamma   90.00
#
_symmetry.space_group_name_H-M   'P 1'
#
loop_
_entity.id
_entity.type
_entity.pdbx_description
1 polymer ?
#
loop_
_entity_poly.entity_id
_entity_poly.type
_entity_poly.pdbx_seq_one_letter_code
_entity_poly.pdbx_strand_id
1 'polypeptide(L)'
;MATGKRRKARKPDPQDRIDDLYFRIENVRRTWSRGPHWDSAMRRPIGIETSDYLEIDGVACEPNQLEFDRLQLTIHSRTGDDGLGSEFLGICDRMRGERGLLIGYLWVPTAELMALAPSLVARQFVEVELRIRGFYRNKGRIQSLQFKTQMSAYEDWVVEAQESE
;
A
#
# COMPACT_ATOMS: atom_id res chain seq x y z
N MET A 1 -47.95 14.56 23.90
CA MET A 1 -46.94 14.95 22.89
C MET A 1 -45.59 14.35 23.26
N ALA A 2 -45.15 13.30 22.56
CA ALA A 2 -43.90 12.60 22.85
C ALA A 2 -42.79 13.27 22.03
N THR A 3 -41.87 13.96 22.72
CA THR A 3 -40.64 14.52 22.14
C THR A 3 -39.66 13.39 21.81
N GLY A 4 -39.65 12.94 20.57
CA GLY A 4 -38.69 11.98 20.09
C GLY A 4 -37.26 12.53 20.16
N LYS A 5 -36.46 12.02 21.10
CA LYS A 5 -35.03 12.29 21.15
C LYS A 5 -34.39 11.79 19.83
N ARG A 6 -33.99 12.71 18.96
CA ARG A 6 -33.13 12.39 17.79
C ARG A 6 -31.88 11.69 18.31
N ARG A 7 -31.74 10.39 18.01
CA ARG A 7 -30.50 9.65 18.24
C ARG A 7 -29.41 10.32 17.40
N LYS A 8 -28.41 10.93 18.06
CA LYS A 8 -27.20 11.42 17.37
C LYS A 8 -26.60 10.24 16.61
N ALA A 9 -26.41 10.39 15.32
CA ALA A 9 -25.72 9.41 14.50
C ALA A 9 -24.37 9.08 15.16
N ARG A 10 -24.14 7.80 15.42
CA ARG A 10 -22.90 7.31 16.02
C ARG A 10 -21.79 7.61 15.02
N LYS A 11 -20.73 8.32 15.41
CA LYS A 11 -19.55 8.49 14.55
C LYS A 11 -19.07 7.10 14.13
N PRO A 12 -18.75 6.88 12.85
CA PRO A 12 -18.21 5.61 12.38
C PRO A 12 -16.96 5.26 13.21
N ASP A 13 -16.82 3.97 13.53
CA ASP A 13 -15.63 3.47 14.21
C ASP A 13 -14.41 3.76 13.31
N PRO A 14 -13.32 4.32 13.83
CA PRO A 14 -12.10 4.51 13.06
C PRO A 14 -11.59 3.23 12.37
N GLN A 15 -11.91 2.06 12.92
CA GLN A 15 -11.53 0.76 12.34
C GLN A 15 -12.35 0.39 11.10
N ASP A 16 -13.50 1.03 10.87
CA ASP A 16 -14.35 0.79 9.69
C ASP A 16 -14.13 1.79 8.57
N ARG A 17 -13.30 2.80 8.81
CA ARG A 17 -13.00 3.81 7.81
C ARG A 17 -12.22 3.20 6.65
N ILE A 18 -12.62 3.54 5.43
CA ILE A 18 -11.94 3.18 4.19
C ILE A 18 -11.41 4.46 3.57
N ASP A 19 -10.13 4.44 3.18
CA ASP A 19 -9.46 5.51 2.47
C ASP A 19 -8.85 4.94 1.17
N ASP A 20 -9.16 5.57 0.04
CA ASP A 20 -8.55 5.28 -1.26
C ASP A 20 -7.44 6.30 -1.50
N LEU A 21 -6.23 5.83 -1.75
CA LEU A 21 -5.05 6.64 -1.98
C LEU A 21 -4.45 6.34 -3.34
N TYR A 22 -4.05 7.38 -4.06
CA TYR A 22 -3.53 7.31 -5.42
C TYR A 22 -2.13 7.88 -5.46
N PHE A 23 -1.18 7.10 -5.97
CA PHE A 23 0.21 7.49 -6.06
C PHE A 23 0.73 7.28 -7.47
N ARG A 24 1.36 8.31 -8.05
CA ARG A 24 2.14 8.17 -9.27
C ARG A 24 3.41 7.39 -8.94
N ILE A 25 3.68 6.36 -9.72
CA ILE A 25 4.88 5.52 -9.56
C ILE A 25 6.08 6.27 -10.08
N GLU A 26 7.09 6.47 -9.25
CA GLU A 26 8.34 7.14 -9.62
C GLU A 26 9.48 6.16 -9.82
N ASN A 27 9.54 5.12 -9.00
CA ASN A 27 10.61 4.15 -9.05
C ASN A 27 10.11 2.75 -8.72
N VAL A 28 10.68 1.75 -9.40
CA VAL A 28 10.44 0.33 -9.14
C VAL A 28 11.78 -0.39 -9.10
N ARG A 29 12.01 -1.14 -8.04
CA ARG A 29 13.18 -1.98 -7.87
C ARG A 29 12.75 -3.40 -7.57
N ARG A 30 13.42 -4.38 -8.18
CA ARG A 30 13.24 -5.79 -7.83
C ARG A 30 14.52 -6.30 -7.16
N THR A 31 14.35 -6.93 -6.03
CA THR A 31 15.44 -7.58 -5.32
C THR A 31 15.15 -9.06 -5.22
N TRP A 32 16.12 -9.85 -5.65
CA TRP A 32 16.13 -11.29 -5.47
C TRP A 32 17.40 -11.68 -4.73
N SER A 33 17.25 -12.49 -3.71
CA SER A 33 18.40 -13.01 -2.96
C SER A 33 18.17 -14.47 -2.58
N ARG A 34 19.26 -15.19 -2.47
CA ARG A 34 19.27 -16.56 -1.96
C ARG A 34 20.43 -16.72 -1.01
N GLY A 35 20.16 -17.17 0.18
CA GLY A 35 21.18 -17.30 1.21
C GLY A 35 20.77 -18.24 2.34
N PRO A 36 21.64 -18.45 3.30
CA PRO A 36 21.30 -19.25 4.47
C PRO A 36 20.18 -18.56 5.27
N HIS A 37 19.13 -19.32 5.56
CA HIS A 37 18.15 -18.92 6.56
C HIS A 37 18.78 -19.07 7.95
N TRP A 38 18.87 -17.96 8.67
CA TRP A 38 19.55 -17.88 9.95
C TRP A 38 18.56 -17.97 11.11
N ASP A 39 18.68 -19.00 11.94
CA ASP A 39 17.96 -19.05 13.21
C ASP A 39 18.70 -18.21 14.26
N SER A 40 18.13 -17.07 14.63
CA SER A 40 18.74 -16.16 15.60
C SER A 40 18.80 -16.72 17.01
N ALA A 41 17.89 -17.63 17.39
CA ALA A 41 17.88 -18.26 18.68
C ALA A 41 18.97 -19.34 18.80
N MET A 42 19.15 -20.14 17.74
CA MET A 42 20.17 -21.17 17.68
C MET A 42 21.53 -20.68 17.20
N ARG A 43 21.62 -19.45 16.68
CA ARG A 43 22.82 -18.83 16.10
C ARG A 43 23.48 -19.70 15.01
N ARG A 44 22.68 -20.36 14.19
CA ARG A 44 23.15 -21.24 13.10
C ARG A 44 22.22 -21.16 11.89
N PRO A 45 22.72 -21.47 10.68
CA PRO A 45 21.87 -21.62 9.52
C PRO A 45 21.02 -22.88 9.65
N ILE A 46 19.72 -22.79 9.29
CA ILE A 46 18.76 -23.90 9.33
C ILE A 46 18.25 -24.30 7.94
N GLY A 47 18.79 -23.71 6.89
CA GLY A 47 18.40 -24.00 5.52
C GLY A 47 18.84 -22.89 4.57
N ILE A 48 18.28 -22.91 3.36
CA ILE A 48 18.46 -21.86 2.36
C ILE A 48 17.12 -21.17 2.18
N GLU A 49 17.13 -19.85 2.29
CA GLU A 49 15.97 -18.99 2.04
C GLU A 49 16.16 -18.23 0.71
N THR A 50 15.07 -18.10 -0.02
CA THR A 50 15.00 -17.24 -1.20
C THR A 50 14.03 -16.11 -0.91
N SER A 51 14.49 -14.89 -1.04
CA SER A 51 13.67 -13.69 -0.97
C SER A 51 13.54 -13.10 -2.35
N ASP A 52 12.31 -12.80 -2.76
CA ASP A 52 11.99 -12.07 -3.98
C ASP A 52 10.94 -11.02 -3.64
N TYR A 53 11.26 -9.77 -3.88
CA TYR A 53 10.35 -8.67 -3.59
C TYR A 53 10.54 -7.48 -4.53
N LEU A 54 9.46 -6.71 -4.68
CA LEU A 54 9.43 -5.45 -5.40
C LEU A 54 9.31 -4.30 -4.41
N GLU A 55 10.09 -3.26 -4.62
CA GLU A 55 9.94 -1.97 -3.94
C GLU A 55 9.44 -0.94 -4.94
N ILE A 56 8.40 -0.22 -4.55
CA ILE A 56 7.76 0.82 -5.36
C ILE A 56 7.76 2.11 -4.56
N ASP A 57 8.38 3.14 -5.10
CA ASP A 57 8.32 4.49 -4.57
C ASP A 57 7.32 5.30 -5.39
N GLY A 58 6.50 6.11 -4.73
CA GLY A 58 5.49 6.92 -5.39
C GLY A 58 5.24 8.26 -4.70
N VAL A 59 4.62 9.16 -5.43
CA VAL A 59 4.17 10.48 -4.96
C VAL A 59 2.67 10.58 -5.11
N ALA A 60 2.00 11.12 -4.10
CA ALA A 60 0.54 11.26 -4.11
C ALA A 60 0.09 12.08 -5.33
N CYS A 61 -0.93 11.57 -6.03
CA CYS A 61 -1.53 12.25 -7.18
C CYS A 61 -2.38 13.45 -6.75
N GLU A 62 -2.92 13.39 -5.53
CA GLU A 62 -3.78 14.43 -4.96
C GLU A 62 -3.62 14.49 -3.43
N PRO A 63 -3.97 15.63 -2.81
CA PRO A 63 -4.09 15.72 -1.36
C PRO A 63 -5.11 14.71 -0.83
N ASN A 64 -4.78 14.02 0.25
CA ASN A 64 -5.66 13.03 0.86
C ASN A 64 -5.88 13.32 2.35
N GLN A 65 -6.98 12.78 2.91
CA GLN A 65 -7.34 13.04 4.30
C GLN A 65 -6.36 12.46 5.31
N LEU A 66 -5.49 11.53 4.88
CA LEU A 66 -4.45 10.95 5.72
C LEU A 66 -3.14 11.73 5.64
N GLU A 67 -3.07 12.80 4.82
CA GLU A 67 -1.89 13.68 4.66
C GLU A 67 -0.62 12.93 4.22
N PHE A 68 -0.77 11.91 3.38
CA PHE A 68 0.36 11.24 2.74
C PHE A 68 0.70 11.91 1.41
N ASP A 69 1.96 12.26 1.23
CA ASP A 69 2.52 12.81 -0.01
C ASP A 69 3.43 11.82 -0.75
N ARG A 70 3.94 10.81 -0.03
CA ARG A 70 4.84 9.78 -0.58
C ARG A 70 4.45 8.38 -0.15
N LEU A 71 4.79 7.42 -1.01
CA LEU A 71 4.59 5.98 -0.79
C LEU A 71 5.93 5.25 -0.90
N GLN A 72 6.16 4.32 0.00
CA GLN A 72 7.13 3.24 -0.15
C GLN A 72 6.40 1.91 0.06
N LEU A 73 6.21 1.16 -1.01
CA LEU A 73 5.48 -0.10 -1.01
C LEU A 73 6.43 -1.26 -1.30
N THR A 74 6.42 -2.26 -0.43
CA THR A 74 7.19 -3.49 -0.63
C THR A 74 6.23 -4.66 -0.84
N ILE A 75 6.37 -5.36 -1.96
CA ILE A 75 5.57 -6.54 -2.32
C ILE A 75 6.47 -7.76 -2.24
N HIS A 76 6.22 -8.62 -1.28
CA HIS A 76 6.96 -9.86 -1.06
C HIS A 76 6.29 -11.03 -1.76
N SER A 77 7.09 -11.92 -2.30
CA SER A 77 6.60 -13.25 -2.71
C SER A 77 6.35 -14.12 -1.49
N ARG A 78 5.36 -14.98 -1.60
CA ARG A 78 4.93 -15.87 -0.55
C ARG A 78 4.66 -17.27 -1.07
N THR A 79 5.22 -18.25 -0.39
CA THR A 79 4.91 -19.66 -0.61
C THR A 79 4.08 -20.15 0.58
N GLY A 80 2.80 -20.49 0.33
CA GLY A 80 1.91 -21.02 1.36
C GLY A 80 0.76 -20.09 1.77
N ASP A 81 -0.23 -20.67 2.43
CA ASP A 81 -1.37 -19.97 3.02
C ASP A 81 -1.01 -19.64 4.48
N ASP A 82 -0.70 -18.40 4.75
CA ASP A 82 -0.11 -18.00 6.02
C ASP A 82 -1.01 -17.11 6.84
N GLY A 83 -2.30 -17.35 6.78
CA GLY A 83 -3.24 -16.90 7.80
C GLY A 83 -3.45 -15.38 7.91
N LEU A 84 -3.01 -14.57 6.93
CA LEU A 84 -3.62 -13.30 6.69
C LEU A 84 -5.01 -13.62 6.16
N GLY A 85 -6.05 -13.36 6.95
CA GLY A 85 -7.41 -13.63 6.54
C GLY A 85 -7.65 -13.07 5.12
N SER A 86 -8.47 -13.74 4.32
CA SER A 86 -8.77 -13.44 2.92
C SER A 86 -9.22 -11.99 2.62
N GLU A 87 -9.36 -11.16 3.64
CA GLU A 87 -9.86 -9.78 3.53
C GLU A 87 -8.76 -8.73 3.32
N PHE A 88 -7.47 -9.06 3.56
CA PHE A 88 -6.39 -8.09 3.51
C PHE A 88 -5.18 -8.63 2.76
N LEU A 89 -4.61 -7.78 1.91
CA LEU A 89 -3.38 -8.09 1.16
C LEU A 89 -2.12 -7.79 1.97
N GLY A 90 -2.22 -6.90 2.96
CA GLY A 90 -1.05 -6.47 3.70
C GLY A 90 -1.36 -5.41 4.76
N ILE A 91 -0.31 -4.81 5.25
CA ILE A 91 -0.34 -3.77 6.27
C ILE A 91 0.34 -2.50 5.78
N CYS A 92 -0.01 -1.37 6.38
CA CYS A 92 0.68 -0.11 6.15
C CYS A 92 0.85 0.68 7.44
N ASP A 93 1.92 1.46 7.48
CA ASP A 93 2.30 2.31 8.59
C ASP A 93 2.68 3.71 8.12
N ARG A 94 2.44 4.72 8.96
CA ARG A 94 3.08 6.03 8.80
C ARG A 94 4.51 5.95 9.30
N MET A 95 5.46 6.39 8.49
CA MET A 95 6.88 6.41 8.88
C MET A 95 7.09 7.33 10.09
N ARG A 96 7.75 6.82 11.11
CA ARG A 96 8.10 7.61 12.29
C ARG A 96 9.11 8.70 11.90
N GLY A 97 8.76 9.96 12.19
CA GLY A 97 9.60 11.11 11.85
C GLY A 97 9.33 11.71 10.47
N GLU A 98 8.60 11.02 9.58
CA GLU A 98 8.22 11.49 8.25
C GLU A 98 6.70 11.39 8.06
N ARG A 99 5.97 12.43 8.45
CA ARG A 99 4.50 12.40 8.47
C ARG A 99 3.87 12.09 7.11
N GLY A 100 4.47 12.57 6.03
CA GLY A 100 3.96 12.39 4.68
C GLY A 100 4.27 11.01 4.07
N LEU A 101 5.11 10.16 4.69
CA LEU A 101 5.51 8.89 4.11
C LEU A 101 4.64 7.74 4.62
N LEU A 102 3.92 7.11 3.69
CA LEU A 102 3.23 5.84 3.89
C LEU A 102 4.16 4.69 3.53
N ILE A 103 4.38 3.76 4.46
CA ILE A 103 5.08 2.52 4.20
C ILE A 103 4.05 1.39 4.13
N GLY A 104 4.07 0.61 3.06
CA GLY A 104 3.19 -0.55 2.86
C GLY A 104 3.98 -1.83 2.66
N TYR A 105 3.46 -2.92 3.20
CA TYR A 105 3.98 -4.27 3.02
C TYR A 105 2.86 -5.19 2.57
N LEU A 106 3.07 -5.84 1.43
CA LEU A 106 2.13 -6.78 0.82
C LEU A 106 2.79 -8.14 0.65
N TRP A 107 1.97 -9.17 0.73
CA TRP A 107 2.38 -10.55 0.46
C TRP A 107 1.48 -11.11 -0.63
N VAL A 108 2.09 -11.54 -1.73
CA VAL A 108 1.36 -12.13 -2.85
C VAL A 108 1.96 -13.50 -3.20
N PRO A 109 1.17 -14.40 -3.77
CA PRO A 109 1.70 -15.67 -4.28
C PRO A 109 2.87 -15.44 -5.24
N THR A 110 3.87 -16.31 -5.18
CA THR A 110 5.09 -16.19 -6.01
C THR A 110 4.74 -16.10 -7.50
N ALA A 111 3.75 -16.86 -7.97
CA ALA A 111 3.32 -16.84 -9.36
C ALA A 111 2.74 -15.46 -9.77
N GLU A 112 2.01 -14.80 -8.87
CA GLU A 112 1.47 -13.45 -9.12
C GLU A 112 2.59 -12.41 -9.16
N LEU A 113 3.55 -12.47 -8.23
CA LEU A 113 4.71 -11.58 -8.26
C LEU A 113 5.51 -11.75 -9.55
N MET A 114 5.75 -12.98 -9.97
CA MET A 114 6.47 -13.28 -11.21
C MET A 114 5.75 -12.77 -12.46
N ALA A 115 4.41 -12.79 -12.48
CA ALA A 115 3.62 -12.25 -13.58
C ALA A 115 3.63 -10.72 -13.59
N LEU A 116 3.59 -10.07 -12.41
CA LEU A 116 3.49 -8.62 -12.25
C LEU A 116 4.84 -7.91 -12.44
N ALA A 117 5.93 -8.51 -11.94
CA ALA A 117 7.24 -7.87 -11.86
C ALA A 117 7.78 -7.36 -13.20
N PRO A 118 7.72 -8.08 -14.34
CA PRO A 118 8.23 -7.58 -15.60
C PRO A 118 7.56 -6.28 -16.06
N SER A 119 6.24 -6.19 -15.92
CA SER A 119 5.46 -5.01 -16.31
C SER A 119 5.74 -3.80 -15.42
N LEU A 120 5.92 -4.03 -14.12
CA LEU A 120 6.28 -2.96 -13.18
C LEU A 120 7.71 -2.45 -13.44
N VAL A 121 8.68 -3.34 -13.59
CA VAL A 121 10.08 -2.97 -13.87
C VAL A 121 10.21 -2.28 -15.23
N ALA A 122 9.43 -2.72 -16.24
CA ALA A 122 9.36 -2.07 -17.54
C ALA A 122 8.58 -0.73 -17.53
N ARG A 123 8.11 -0.29 -16.36
CA ARG A 123 7.34 0.97 -16.18
C ARG A 123 6.08 1.04 -17.04
N GLN A 124 5.42 -0.08 -17.27
CA GLN A 124 4.13 -0.12 -17.98
C GLN A 124 2.98 0.43 -17.13
N PHE A 125 3.15 0.43 -15.80
CA PHE A 125 2.20 1.04 -14.86
C PHE A 125 2.75 2.39 -14.40
N VAL A 126 1.87 3.38 -14.36
CA VAL A 126 2.20 4.77 -13.97
C VAL A 126 1.60 5.18 -12.64
N GLU A 127 0.51 4.52 -12.23
CA GLU A 127 -0.20 4.82 -10.99
C GLU A 127 -0.48 3.55 -10.20
N VAL A 128 -0.45 3.68 -8.89
CA VAL A 128 -0.94 2.66 -7.95
C VAL A 128 -2.04 3.25 -7.08
N GLU A 129 -3.16 2.53 -7.02
CA GLU A 129 -4.27 2.80 -6.10
C GLU A 129 -4.21 1.80 -4.94
N LEU A 130 -4.25 2.34 -3.72
CA LEU A 130 -4.30 1.58 -2.47
C LEU A 130 -5.61 1.85 -1.76
N ARG A 131 -6.38 0.82 -1.45
CA ARG A 131 -7.50 0.90 -0.53
C ARG A 131 -7.07 0.44 0.85
N ILE A 132 -7.12 1.38 1.80
CA ILE A 132 -6.71 1.15 3.18
C ILE A 132 -7.96 1.14 4.06
N ARG A 133 -8.06 0.14 4.92
CA ARG A 133 -9.12 0.05 5.93
C ARG A 133 -8.54 0.24 7.33
N GLY A 134 -9.24 1.02 8.14
CA GLY A 134 -8.97 1.17 9.55
C GLY A 134 -7.64 1.83 9.87
N PHE A 135 -7.26 2.89 9.11
CA PHE A 135 -6.04 3.63 9.45
C PHE A 135 -6.22 4.40 10.75
N TYR A 136 -5.59 3.89 11.82
CA TYR A 136 -5.67 4.43 13.16
C TYR A 136 -4.33 4.28 13.89
N ARG A 137 -3.92 5.30 14.64
CA ARG A 137 -2.64 5.33 15.38
C ARG A 137 -1.43 4.98 14.50
N ASN A 138 -1.40 5.57 13.29
CA ASN A 138 -0.36 5.38 12.28
C ASN A 138 -0.28 4.00 11.64
N LYS A 139 -1.28 3.15 11.80
CA LYS A 139 -1.33 1.80 11.22
C LYS A 139 -2.64 1.57 10.51
N GLY A 140 -2.60 0.83 9.41
CA GLY A 140 -3.76 0.42 8.64
C GLY A 140 -3.56 -0.92 7.95
N ARG A 141 -4.61 -1.40 7.29
CA ARG A 141 -4.59 -2.65 6.52
C ARG A 141 -4.87 -2.35 5.07
N ILE A 142 -4.05 -2.89 4.18
CA ILE A 142 -4.26 -2.77 2.74
C ILE A 142 -5.28 -3.82 2.32
N GLN A 143 -6.44 -3.36 1.88
CA GLN A 143 -7.55 -4.22 1.46
C GLN A 143 -7.47 -4.57 -0.01
N SER A 144 -7.09 -3.61 -0.86
CA SER A 144 -6.88 -3.83 -2.29
C SER A 144 -5.76 -2.98 -2.84
N LEU A 145 -5.20 -3.44 -3.94
CA LEU A 145 -4.15 -2.81 -4.71
C LEU A 145 -4.51 -2.88 -6.18
N GLN A 146 -4.38 -1.77 -6.90
CA GLN A 146 -4.58 -1.73 -8.33
C GLN A 146 -3.45 -0.94 -8.99
N PHE A 147 -2.86 -1.48 -10.04
CA PHE A 147 -1.91 -0.78 -10.90
C PHE A 147 -2.60 -0.32 -12.17
N LYS A 148 -2.34 0.91 -12.59
CA LYS A 148 -2.95 1.51 -13.76
C LYS A 148 -1.89 1.91 -14.78
N THR A 149 -2.20 1.68 -16.06
CA THR A 149 -1.33 2.05 -17.20
C THR A 149 -1.51 3.51 -17.64
N GLN A 150 -2.53 4.18 -17.11
CA GLN A 150 -2.82 5.58 -17.35
C GLN A 150 -3.10 6.27 -16.01
N MET A 151 -2.72 7.54 -15.92
CA MET A 151 -3.06 8.36 -14.75
C MET A 151 -4.57 8.52 -14.67
N SER A 152 -5.09 8.45 -13.45
CA SER A 152 -6.47 8.86 -13.18
C SER A 152 -6.60 10.35 -13.51
N ALA A 153 -7.77 10.76 -14.01
CA ALA A 153 -8.03 12.09 -14.62
C ALA A 153 -7.88 13.32 -13.69
N TYR A 154 -7.09 13.21 -12.64
CA TYR A 154 -6.79 14.33 -11.72
C TYR A 154 -5.90 15.41 -12.34
N GLU A 155 -5.14 15.08 -13.39
CA GLU A 155 -4.26 16.05 -14.06
C GLU A 155 -5.05 17.18 -14.74
N ASP A 156 -6.28 16.93 -15.18
CA ASP A 156 -7.14 17.94 -15.76
C ASP A 156 -7.55 19.03 -14.76
N TRP A 157 -7.64 18.71 -13.46
CA TRP A 157 -8.00 19.66 -12.41
C TRP A 157 -6.88 20.64 -12.07
N VAL A 158 -5.65 20.21 -12.13
CA VAL A 158 -4.48 21.05 -11.79
C VAL A 158 -4.20 22.05 -12.91
N VAL A 159 -4.44 21.66 -14.16
CA VAL A 159 -4.25 22.53 -15.32
C VAL A 159 -5.32 23.64 -15.35
N GLU A 160 -6.60 23.30 -15.10
CA GLU A 160 -7.68 24.30 -15.05
C GLU A 160 -7.52 25.30 -13.91
N ALA A 161 -6.95 24.89 -12.76
CA ALA A 161 -6.70 25.78 -11.63
C ALA A 161 -5.55 26.76 -11.89
N GLN A 162 -4.57 26.39 -12.72
CA GLN A 162 -3.44 27.27 -13.08
C GLN A 162 -3.75 28.23 -14.23
N GLU A 163 -4.72 27.91 -15.09
CA GLU A 163 -5.16 28.80 -16.17
C GLU A 163 -6.20 29.85 -15.71
N SER A 164 -6.66 29.77 -14.46
CA SER A 164 -7.68 30.68 -13.89
C SER A 164 -7.10 31.81 -13.02
N GLU A 165 -5.78 31.93 -12.87
CA GLU A 165 -5.07 33.04 -12.22
C GLU A 165 -4.44 33.98 -13.27
#